data_397f8690d8b6a214dd8251acfb1a46fd
#
_entry.id   397f8690d8b6a214dd8251acfb1a46fd
#
_cell.length_a   1.000
_cell.length_b   1.000
_cell.length_c   1.000
_cell.angle_alpha   90.00
_cell.angle_beta   90.00
_cell.angle_gamma   90.00
#
_symmetry.space_group_name_H-M   'P 1'
#
loop_
_entity.id
_entity.type
_entity.pdbx_description
1 polymer ?
#
loop_
_entity_poly.entity_id
_entity_poly.type
_entity_poly.pdbx_seq_one_letter_code
_entity_poly.pdbx_strand_id
1 'polypeptide(L)'
;MSIICIGELLIDFISQNIGNSLATSHIFLKKAGGAPANVAAVISRLGGKGLFCGKVGQDAFGVFLEQTLLEHSVDCSLLVKDSNVPTTLAFVSLEENGERDFSFVRGADKNLEISDINILKVDEADILHFGSATGFLDGALKDTYFTLLNYGIDNKKIISFDPNYRSAFWKNSKENFVKYSMDFIKHADILKISEEELYILTDISDFHSAVKFLHKMGAKLITVTLGKNGTFVSNGIESETIPSIKVNSIDSTGAGDAFIGAFLYYLSENNLNLSNFDNIKNYIAKANIVAAKVCTKMGAMEALSAINE
;
A
#
# COMPACT_ATOMS: atom_id res chain seq x y z
N MET A 1 -15.47 -0.46 -12.47
CA MET A 1 -15.57 -0.46 -10.99
C MET A 1 -14.52 0.49 -10.44
N SER A 2 -14.76 1.11 -9.29
CA SER A 2 -13.86 2.10 -8.72
C SER A 2 -13.24 1.64 -7.40
N ILE A 3 -11.99 2.02 -7.16
CA ILE A 3 -11.18 1.56 -6.03
C ILE A 3 -10.64 2.79 -5.31
N ILE A 4 -10.97 2.96 -4.03
CA ILE A 4 -10.41 4.02 -3.21
C ILE A 4 -9.22 3.47 -2.42
N CYS A 5 -8.07 4.11 -2.58
CA CYS A 5 -6.86 3.85 -1.81
C CYS A 5 -6.70 4.93 -0.72
N ILE A 6 -6.69 4.51 0.55
CA ILE A 6 -6.81 5.39 1.70
C ILE A 6 -5.49 5.44 2.46
N GLY A 7 -4.99 6.63 2.76
CA GLY A 7 -3.83 6.81 3.64
C GLY A 7 -2.89 7.95 3.25
N GLU A 8 -1.58 7.73 3.46
CA GLU A 8 -0.56 8.77 3.25
C GLU A 8 -0.19 8.97 1.78
N LEU A 9 0.12 10.22 1.48
CA LEU A 9 0.84 10.70 0.31
C LEU A 9 1.91 11.66 0.84
N LEU A 10 3.16 11.43 0.50
CA LEU A 10 4.30 12.11 1.13
C LEU A 10 5.46 12.33 0.16
N ILE A 11 6.42 13.13 0.59
CA ILE A 11 7.68 13.28 -0.12
C ILE A 11 8.73 12.34 0.47
N ASP A 12 9.34 11.52 -0.36
CA ASP A 12 10.57 10.80 -0.05
C ASP A 12 11.78 11.61 -0.53
N PHE A 13 12.62 12.03 0.41
CA PHE A 13 13.94 12.58 0.14
C PHE A 13 14.99 11.47 0.24
N ILE A 14 15.46 10.98 -0.91
CA ILE A 14 16.41 9.87 -0.99
C ILE A 14 17.82 10.44 -1.18
N SER A 15 18.73 10.14 -0.25
CA SER A 15 20.14 10.57 -0.34
C SER A 15 20.80 10.01 -1.61
N GLN A 16 21.50 10.89 -2.31
CA GLN A 16 22.36 10.52 -3.45
C GLN A 16 23.80 10.21 -3.02
N ASN A 17 24.13 10.44 -1.76
CA ASN A 17 25.42 10.14 -1.18
C ASN A 17 25.42 8.71 -0.59
N ILE A 18 25.62 7.71 -1.43
CA ILE A 18 25.66 6.30 -1.01
C ILE A 18 26.77 6.11 0.02
N GLY A 19 26.48 5.39 1.10
CA GLY A 19 27.39 5.15 2.20
C GLY A 19 27.34 6.20 3.32
N ASN A 20 26.64 7.31 3.12
CA ASN A 20 26.51 8.35 4.13
C ASN A 20 25.23 8.17 4.98
N SER A 21 25.32 8.54 6.26
CA SER A 21 24.14 8.72 7.11
C SER A 21 23.34 9.97 6.70
N LEU A 22 22.13 10.14 7.22
CA LEU A 22 21.36 11.39 7.01
C LEU A 22 22.10 12.64 7.53
N ALA A 23 22.90 12.49 8.61
CA ALA A 23 23.65 13.59 9.18
C ALA A 23 24.78 14.11 8.26
N THR A 24 25.30 13.27 7.38
CA THR A 24 26.42 13.60 6.48
C THR A 24 26.01 13.70 5.01
N SER A 25 24.77 13.40 4.69
CA SER A 25 24.23 13.54 3.34
C SER A 25 23.93 14.99 2.98
N HIS A 26 24.37 15.43 1.81
CA HIS A 26 24.18 16.81 1.34
C HIS A 26 23.25 16.93 0.12
N ILE A 27 23.04 15.84 -0.61
CA ILE A 27 22.25 15.83 -1.85
C ILE A 27 21.11 14.83 -1.72
N PHE A 28 19.88 15.30 -1.91
CA PHE A 28 18.68 14.49 -1.85
C PHE A 28 17.87 14.58 -3.13
N LEU A 29 17.41 13.45 -3.62
CA LEU A 29 16.43 13.38 -4.70
C LEU A 29 15.03 13.36 -4.10
N LYS A 30 14.20 14.32 -4.50
CA LYS A 30 12.79 14.40 -4.12
C LYS A 30 11.96 13.44 -4.97
N LYS A 31 11.18 12.58 -4.33
CA LYS A 31 10.24 11.68 -4.99
C LYS A 31 8.87 11.71 -4.33
N ALA A 32 7.83 11.38 -5.10
CA ALA A 32 6.52 11.09 -4.55
C ALA A 32 6.52 9.70 -3.93
N GLY A 33 5.95 9.58 -2.73
CA GLY A 33 5.82 8.34 -1.97
C GLY A 33 4.45 8.23 -1.28
N GLY A 34 4.26 7.12 -0.57
CA GLY A 34 3.01 6.76 0.07
C GLY A 34 2.40 5.52 -0.57
N ALA A 35 2.31 4.43 0.19
CA ALA A 35 1.90 3.16 -0.36
C ALA A 35 0.48 3.18 -0.96
N PRO A 36 -0.55 3.79 -0.32
CA PRO A 36 -1.88 3.87 -0.94
C PRO A 36 -1.88 4.68 -2.24
N ALA A 37 -1.06 5.72 -2.31
CA ALA A 37 -0.93 6.54 -3.52
C ALA A 37 -0.26 5.76 -4.66
N ASN A 38 0.77 4.95 -4.36
CA ASN A 38 1.38 4.04 -5.31
C ASN A 38 0.35 3.03 -5.86
N VAL A 39 -0.48 2.45 -4.99
CA VAL A 39 -1.54 1.51 -5.40
C VAL A 39 -2.55 2.18 -6.34
N ALA A 40 -3.02 3.39 -5.99
CA ALA A 40 -3.94 4.16 -6.85
C ALA A 40 -3.33 4.46 -8.23
N ALA A 41 -2.04 4.85 -8.25
CA ALA A 41 -1.32 5.12 -9.48
C ALA A 41 -1.17 3.88 -10.37
N VAL A 42 -0.90 2.70 -9.79
CA VAL A 42 -0.86 1.42 -10.53
C VAL A 42 -2.21 1.09 -11.15
N ILE A 43 -3.29 1.18 -10.36
CA ILE A 43 -4.65 0.91 -10.83
C ILE A 43 -4.99 1.81 -12.03
N SER A 44 -4.75 3.11 -11.90
CA SER A 44 -5.04 4.09 -12.95
C SER A 44 -4.15 3.90 -14.19
N ARG A 45 -2.88 3.58 -13.99
CA ARG A 45 -1.93 3.31 -15.08
C ARG A 45 -2.31 2.09 -15.93
N LEU A 46 -2.95 1.10 -15.32
CA LEU A 46 -3.48 -0.08 -16.01
C LEU A 46 -4.83 0.19 -16.70
N GLY A 47 -5.42 1.37 -16.53
CA GLY A 47 -6.70 1.77 -17.14
C GLY A 47 -7.91 1.64 -16.22
N GLY A 48 -7.71 1.30 -14.95
CA GLY A 48 -8.76 1.23 -13.93
C GLY A 48 -9.13 2.60 -13.35
N LYS A 49 -10.16 2.63 -12.51
CA LYS A 49 -10.59 3.82 -11.76
C LYS A 49 -10.01 3.81 -10.35
N GLY A 50 -8.78 4.31 -10.21
CA GLY A 50 -8.11 4.49 -8.93
C GLY A 50 -8.39 5.89 -8.38
N LEU A 51 -8.93 5.96 -7.14
CA LEU A 51 -9.12 7.20 -6.39
C LEU A 51 -8.15 7.21 -5.21
N PHE A 52 -7.56 8.36 -4.92
CA PHE A 52 -6.74 8.53 -3.72
C PHE A 52 -7.49 9.34 -2.67
N CYS A 53 -7.59 8.79 -1.45
CA CYS A 53 -8.17 9.43 -0.28
C CYS A 53 -7.08 9.66 0.78
N GLY A 54 -6.71 10.93 0.99
CA GLY A 54 -5.66 11.31 1.92
C GLY A 54 -5.56 12.83 2.09
N LYS A 55 -4.56 13.28 2.86
CA LYS A 55 -4.38 14.70 3.16
C LYS A 55 -2.92 15.11 3.02
N VAL A 56 -2.67 16.21 2.33
CA VAL A 56 -1.34 16.84 2.16
C VAL A 56 -1.39 18.30 2.60
N GLY A 57 -0.25 18.92 2.81
CA GLY A 57 -0.18 20.35 3.09
C GLY A 57 -0.58 21.20 1.88
N GLN A 58 -1.10 22.39 2.11
CA GLN A 58 -1.31 23.42 1.08
C GLN A 58 0.02 24.15 0.80
N ASP A 59 1.04 23.38 0.41
CA ASP A 59 2.40 23.84 0.18
C ASP A 59 2.94 23.34 -1.18
N ALA A 60 4.17 23.70 -1.51
CA ALA A 60 4.80 23.31 -2.78
C ALA A 60 4.94 21.79 -2.94
N PHE A 61 5.06 21.05 -1.84
CA PHE A 61 5.15 19.59 -1.85
C PHE A 61 3.77 18.97 -2.09
N GLY A 62 2.71 19.47 -1.47
CA GLY A 62 1.35 19.04 -1.73
C GLY A 62 0.92 19.28 -3.19
N VAL A 63 1.32 20.43 -3.77
CA VAL A 63 1.11 20.71 -5.21
C VAL A 63 1.84 19.70 -6.09
N PHE A 64 3.12 19.42 -5.80
CA PHE A 64 3.91 18.44 -6.55
C PHE A 64 3.28 17.04 -6.49
N LEU A 65 2.85 16.60 -5.32
CA LEU A 65 2.25 15.30 -5.10
C LEU A 65 0.92 15.13 -5.83
N GLU A 66 0.04 16.15 -5.77
CA GLU A 66 -1.22 16.16 -6.51
C GLU A 66 -0.98 16.08 -8.04
N GLN A 67 -0.04 16.89 -8.55
CA GLN A 67 0.33 16.86 -9.97
C GLN A 67 0.85 15.49 -10.39
N THR A 68 1.70 14.86 -9.56
CA THR A 68 2.21 13.51 -9.83
C THR A 68 1.07 12.50 -9.92
N LEU A 69 0.08 12.54 -9.01
CA LEU A 69 -1.08 11.65 -9.09
C LEU A 69 -1.90 11.90 -10.36
N LEU A 70 -2.14 13.16 -10.73
CA LEU A 70 -2.86 13.52 -11.95
C LEU A 70 -2.15 13.05 -13.22
N GLU A 71 -0.81 13.12 -13.29
CA GLU A 71 0.01 12.58 -14.37
C GLU A 71 -0.17 11.06 -14.54
N HIS A 72 -0.47 10.35 -13.46
CA HIS A 72 -0.81 8.94 -13.47
C HIS A 72 -2.31 8.66 -13.63
N SER A 73 -3.13 9.70 -13.93
CA SER A 73 -4.58 9.60 -14.11
C SER A 73 -5.35 9.12 -12.86
N VAL A 74 -4.80 9.36 -11.67
CA VAL A 74 -5.49 9.08 -10.40
C VAL A 74 -6.56 10.14 -10.16
N ASP A 75 -7.75 9.74 -9.75
CA ASP A 75 -8.78 10.66 -9.28
C ASP A 75 -8.42 11.22 -7.90
N CYS A 76 -8.08 12.52 -7.85
CA CYS A 76 -7.69 13.25 -6.65
C CYS A 76 -8.88 13.93 -5.95
N SER A 77 -10.11 13.60 -6.29
CA SER A 77 -11.30 14.28 -5.74
C SER A 77 -11.55 14.02 -4.24
N LEU A 78 -10.82 13.08 -3.63
CA LEU A 78 -10.77 12.82 -2.19
C LEU A 78 -9.41 13.22 -1.58
N LEU A 79 -8.53 13.90 -2.34
CA LEU A 79 -7.31 14.49 -1.80
C LEU A 79 -7.63 15.83 -1.13
N VAL A 80 -7.35 15.92 0.17
CA VAL A 80 -7.60 17.09 1.01
C VAL A 80 -6.30 17.90 1.18
N LYS A 81 -6.41 19.22 1.24
CA LYS A 81 -5.29 20.14 1.51
C LYS A 81 -5.44 20.79 2.88
N ASP A 82 -4.42 20.67 3.72
CA ASP A 82 -4.34 21.32 5.03
C ASP A 82 -3.61 22.66 4.89
N SER A 83 -4.26 23.76 5.28
CA SER A 83 -3.67 25.11 5.21
C SER A 83 -2.71 25.41 6.37
N ASN A 84 -2.73 24.60 7.43
CA ASN A 84 -2.02 24.87 8.67
C ASN A 84 -0.85 23.90 8.93
N VAL A 85 -0.91 22.69 8.36
CA VAL A 85 0.08 21.65 8.60
C VAL A 85 0.75 21.26 7.28
N PRO A 86 2.10 21.26 7.22
CA PRO A 86 2.83 20.98 6.00
C PRO A 86 2.68 19.50 5.57
N THR A 87 3.01 19.25 4.32
CA THR A 87 3.09 17.89 3.76
C THR A 87 4.08 17.03 4.53
N THR A 88 3.76 15.76 4.70
CA THR A 88 4.62 14.75 5.34
C THR A 88 5.88 14.50 4.53
N LEU A 89 7.03 14.43 5.21
CA LEU A 89 8.33 14.20 4.61
C LEU A 89 9.01 12.97 5.23
N ALA A 90 9.62 12.15 4.40
CA ALA A 90 10.51 11.08 4.80
C ALA A 90 11.90 11.33 4.21
N PHE A 91 12.93 11.09 5.00
CA PHE A 91 14.33 11.17 4.58
C PHE A 91 14.95 9.80 4.71
N VAL A 92 15.59 9.33 3.67
CA VAL A 92 16.21 8.00 3.59
C VAL A 92 17.62 8.11 3.06
N SER A 93 18.57 7.46 3.74
CA SER A 93 19.91 7.20 3.22
C SER A 93 20.26 5.72 3.34
N LEU A 94 21.18 5.27 2.51
CA LEU A 94 21.74 3.92 2.55
C LEU A 94 23.18 4.03 3.03
N GLU A 95 23.47 3.49 4.21
CA GLU A 95 24.79 3.45 4.81
C GLU A 95 25.69 2.40 4.15
N GLU A 96 27.02 2.48 4.40
CA GLU A 96 28.02 1.55 3.84
C GLU A 96 27.76 0.08 4.24
N ASN A 97 27.21 -0.16 5.42
CA ASN A 97 26.85 -1.47 5.93
C ASN A 97 25.56 -2.05 5.29
N GLY A 98 24.90 -1.25 4.40
CA GLY A 98 23.62 -1.59 3.77
C GLY A 98 22.39 -1.30 4.64
N GLU A 99 22.56 -0.75 5.84
CA GLU A 99 21.45 -0.30 6.68
C GLU A 99 20.84 1.00 6.13
N ARG A 100 19.56 1.20 6.38
CA ARG A 100 18.85 2.43 6.02
C ARG A 100 18.73 3.33 7.24
N ASP A 101 19.32 4.53 7.14
CA ASP A 101 19.02 5.60 8.09
C ASP A 101 17.75 6.32 7.63
N PHE A 102 16.81 6.51 8.54
CA PHE A 102 15.46 6.97 8.24
C PHE A 102 15.01 8.04 9.24
N SER A 103 14.53 9.17 8.72
CA SER A 103 13.90 10.22 9.50
C SER A 103 12.53 10.57 8.92
N PHE A 104 11.51 10.68 9.78
CA PHE A 104 10.15 10.90 9.39
C PHE A 104 9.57 12.14 10.07
N VAL A 105 9.16 13.11 9.26
CA VAL A 105 8.50 14.33 9.73
C VAL A 105 7.03 14.26 9.33
N ARG A 106 6.21 13.74 10.24
CA ARG A 106 4.80 13.54 9.98
C ARG A 106 4.06 14.87 9.93
N GLY A 107 3.37 15.11 8.83
CA GLY A 107 2.63 16.34 8.51
C GLY A 107 1.12 16.13 8.42
N ALA A 108 0.53 16.66 7.36
CA ALA A 108 -0.91 16.77 7.15
C ALA A 108 -1.65 15.42 7.07
N ASP A 109 -0.99 14.33 6.67
CA ASP A 109 -1.61 13.01 6.58
C ASP A 109 -2.27 12.58 7.91
N LYS A 110 -1.64 12.89 9.04
CA LYS A 110 -2.17 12.55 10.38
C LYS A 110 -3.51 13.20 10.71
N ASN A 111 -3.84 14.30 10.03
CA ASN A 111 -4.99 15.15 10.31
C ASN A 111 -6.18 14.88 9.36
N LEU A 112 -6.16 13.80 8.60
CA LEU A 112 -7.31 13.42 7.79
C LEU A 112 -8.47 12.99 8.70
N GLU A 113 -9.53 13.80 8.75
CA GLU A 113 -10.74 13.52 9.50
C GLU A 113 -11.85 13.00 8.58
N ILE A 114 -12.80 12.25 9.13
CA ILE A 114 -13.96 11.77 8.36
C ILE A 114 -14.80 12.92 7.80
N SER A 115 -14.83 14.06 8.49
CA SER A 115 -15.49 15.30 8.05
C SER A 115 -14.87 15.93 6.79
N ASP A 116 -13.62 15.61 6.49
CA ASP A 116 -12.92 16.07 5.28
C ASP A 116 -13.35 15.27 4.03
N ILE A 117 -13.97 14.11 4.22
CA ILE A 117 -14.20 13.13 3.16
C ILE A 117 -15.63 13.24 2.63
N ASN A 118 -15.75 13.41 1.32
CA ASN A 118 -17.04 13.31 0.65
C ASN A 118 -17.55 11.86 0.64
N ILE A 119 -18.41 11.53 1.60
CA ILE A 119 -18.91 10.16 1.80
C ILE A 119 -19.70 9.64 0.59
N LEU A 120 -20.35 10.50 -0.21
CA LEU A 120 -21.05 10.08 -1.42
C LEU A 120 -20.11 9.49 -2.46
N LYS A 121 -18.85 9.96 -2.53
CA LYS A 121 -17.83 9.34 -3.37
C LYS A 121 -17.34 8.01 -2.84
N VAL A 122 -17.31 7.85 -1.52
CA VAL A 122 -17.01 6.55 -0.89
C VAL A 122 -18.13 5.55 -1.21
N ASP A 123 -19.38 6.02 -1.26
CA ASP A 123 -20.52 5.19 -1.66
C ASP A 123 -20.42 4.66 -3.10
N GLU A 124 -19.87 5.44 -4.00
CA GLU A 124 -19.67 5.05 -5.40
C GLU A 124 -18.57 4.01 -5.61
N ALA A 125 -17.72 3.79 -4.59
CA ALA A 125 -16.62 2.85 -4.69
C ALA A 125 -17.08 1.40 -4.46
N ASP A 126 -16.45 0.49 -5.20
CA ASP A 126 -16.68 -0.95 -5.06
C ASP A 126 -15.70 -1.58 -4.06
N ILE A 127 -14.47 -1.06 -4.02
CA ILE A 127 -13.39 -1.55 -3.15
C ILE A 127 -12.83 -0.39 -2.31
N LEU A 128 -12.65 -0.63 -1.01
CA LEU A 128 -11.86 0.21 -0.12
C LEU A 128 -10.54 -0.50 0.18
N HIS A 129 -9.44 0.10 -0.26
CA HIS A 129 -8.09 -0.42 -0.01
C HIS A 129 -7.43 0.36 1.11
N PHE A 130 -7.09 -0.35 2.18
CA PHE A 130 -6.40 0.12 3.38
C PHE A 130 -4.95 -0.40 3.34
N GLY A 131 -4.03 0.40 2.80
CA GLY A 131 -2.63 0.02 2.59
C GLY A 131 -1.61 0.98 3.21
N SER A 132 -2.04 1.85 4.11
CA SER A 132 -1.21 2.92 4.68
C SER A 132 -0.21 2.42 5.73
N ALA A 133 1.06 2.79 5.56
CA ALA A 133 2.09 2.58 6.59
C ALA A 133 1.89 3.48 7.81
N THR A 134 1.16 4.60 7.67
CA THR A 134 0.88 5.57 8.74
C THR A 134 -0.53 5.48 9.30
N GLY A 135 -1.40 4.66 8.73
CA GLY A 135 -2.83 4.59 9.04
C GLY A 135 -3.14 4.25 10.51
N PHE A 136 -2.26 3.52 11.18
CA PHE A 136 -2.43 3.16 12.59
C PHE A 136 -1.61 4.02 13.56
N LEU A 137 -0.82 4.96 13.05
CA LEU A 137 -0.09 5.90 13.89
C LEU A 137 -1.04 6.93 14.51
N ASP A 138 -0.65 7.52 15.66
CA ASP A 138 -1.48 8.49 16.34
C ASP A 138 -1.84 9.69 15.47
N GLY A 139 -3.09 10.13 15.55
CA GLY A 139 -3.68 11.21 14.78
C GLY A 139 -5.08 10.88 14.30
N ALA A 140 -5.80 11.86 13.75
CA ALA A 140 -7.16 11.72 13.26
C ALA A 140 -7.29 10.67 12.14
N LEU A 141 -6.24 10.46 11.34
CA LEU A 141 -6.20 9.42 10.31
C LEU A 141 -6.53 8.03 10.87
N LYS A 142 -6.05 7.68 12.07
CA LYS A 142 -6.35 6.39 12.67
C LYS A 142 -7.84 6.19 12.90
N ASP A 143 -8.50 7.18 13.49
CA ASP A 143 -9.94 7.12 13.75
C ASP A 143 -10.73 7.11 12.45
N THR A 144 -10.31 7.87 11.46
CA THR A 144 -10.87 7.88 10.10
C THR A 144 -10.72 6.52 9.42
N TYR A 145 -9.57 5.85 9.58
CA TYR A 145 -9.30 4.51 9.07
C TYR A 145 -10.32 3.50 9.61
N PHE A 146 -10.53 3.46 10.94
CA PHE A 146 -11.53 2.58 11.55
C PHE A 146 -12.97 2.95 11.18
N THR A 147 -13.26 4.25 11.06
CA THR A 147 -14.59 4.73 10.64
C THR A 147 -14.89 4.27 9.21
N LEU A 148 -13.94 4.41 8.28
CA LEU A 148 -14.11 3.97 6.90
C LEU A 148 -14.16 2.44 6.77
N LEU A 149 -13.43 1.69 7.62
CA LEU A 149 -13.56 0.24 7.69
C LEU A 149 -15.00 -0.16 8.05
N ASN A 150 -15.55 0.39 9.15
CA ASN A 150 -16.91 0.10 9.58
C ASN A 150 -17.92 0.50 8.50
N TYR A 151 -17.74 1.69 7.90
CA TYR A 151 -18.57 2.15 6.80
C TYR A 151 -18.56 1.15 5.61
N GLY A 152 -17.39 0.66 5.24
CA GLY A 152 -17.25 -0.32 4.17
C GLY A 152 -17.95 -1.64 4.48
N ILE A 153 -17.85 -2.12 5.73
CA ILE A 153 -18.54 -3.33 6.20
C ILE A 153 -20.05 -3.16 6.13
N ASP A 154 -20.58 -2.05 6.68
CA ASP A 154 -22.02 -1.77 6.74
C ASP A 154 -22.63 -1.63 5.34
N ASN A 155 -21.87 -1.08 4.38
CA ASN A 155 -22.27 -0.88 3.00
C ASN A 155 -21.80 -2.00 2.04
N LYS A 156 -21.31 -3.12 2.57
CA LYS A 156 -20.90 -4.33 1.81
C LYS A 156 -19.89 -4.05 0.71
N LYS A 157 -18.97 -3.11 0.95
CA LYS A 157 -17.82 -2.86 0.09
C LYS A 157 -16.81 -4.00 0.22
N ILE A 158 -16.04 -4.27 -0.83
CA ILE A 158 -14.90 -5.18 -0.71
C ILE A 158 -13.80 -4.47 0.09
N ILE A 159 -13.36 -5.11 1.15
CA ILE A 159 -12.26 -4.62 2.00
C ILE A 159 -10.96 -5.28 1.56
N SER A 160 -10.06 -4.48 1.00
CA SER A 160 -8.67 -4.87 0.71
C SER A 160 -7.75 -4.28 1.76
N PHE A 161 -6.92 -5.12 2.39
CA PHE A 161 -6.02 -4.70 3.45
C PHE A 161 -4.58 -5.14 3.17
N ASP A 162 -3.65 -4.20 3.32
CA ASP A 162 -2.20 -4.40 3.35
C ASP A 162 -1.66 -3.72 4.63
N PRO A 163 -1.24 -4.47 5.65
CA PRO A 163 -0.73 -3.90 6.91
C PRO A 163 0.45 -2.95 6.73
N ASN A 164 1.26 -3.19 5.72
CA ASN A 164 2.36 -2.35 5.31
C ASN A 164 3.30 -1.96 6.47
N TYR A 165 3.76 -2.98 7.19
CA TYR A 165 4.61 -2.83 8.37
C TYR A 165 5.90 -2.06 8.08
N ARG A 166 6.21 -1.12 8.95
CA ARG A 166 7.49 -0.41 8.93
C ARG A 166 8.09 -0.45 10.32
N SER A 167 9.17 -1.20 10.48
CA SER A 167 9.85 -1.40 11.77
C SER A 167 10.22 -0.08 12.45
N ALA A 168 10.60 0.95 11.69
CA ALA A 168 10.93 2.27 12.20
C ALA A 168 9.79 2.95 12.97
N PHE A 169 8.53 2.70 12.60
CA PHE A 169 7.36 3.26 13.27
C PHE A 169 6.91 2.47 14.49
N TRP A 170 7.24 1.18 14.56
CA TRP A 170 6.68 0.23 15.52
C TRP A 170 7.70 -0.35 16.50
N LYS A 171 8.91 0.25 16.58
CA LYS A 171 10.03 -0.25 17.40
C LYS A 171 9.64 -0.56 18.86
N ASN A 172 8.75 0.27 19.45
CA ASN A 172 8.36 0.18 20.86
C ASN A 172 6.88 -0.17 21.07
N SER A 173 6.16 -0.52 20.01
CA SER A 173 4.70 -0.73 20.06
C SER A 173 4.22 -1.75 19.01
N LYS A 174 5.03 -2.79 18.76
CA LYS A 174 4.70 -3.87 17.81
C LYS A 174 3.35 -4.52 18.12
N GLU A 175 3.04 -4.70 19.41
CA GLU A 175 1.77 -5.29 19.85
C GLU A 175 0.56 -4.44 19.41
N ASN A 176 0.69 -3.10 19.40
CA ASN A 176 -0.37 -2.22 18.94
C ASN A 176 -0.59 -2.37 17.42
N PHE A 177 0.50 -2.48 16.64
CA PHE A 177 0.42 -2.76 15.21
C PHE A 177 -0.33 -4.06 14.95
N VAL A 178 0.05 -5.14 15.64
CA VAL A 178 -0.62 -6.45 15.51
C VAL A 178 -2.09 -6.34 15.89
N LYS A 179 -2.40 -5.70 17.01
CA LYS A 179 -3.78 -5.50 17.47
C LYS A 179 -4.64 -4.79 16.44
N TYR A 180 -4.19 -3.63 15.92
CA TYR A 180 -4.94 -2.87 14.93
C TYR A 180 -5.06 -3.62 13.60
N SER A 181 -3.98 -4.29 13.17
CA SER A 181 -4.02 -5.12 11.97
C SER A 181 -5.02 -6.26 12.09
N MET A 182 -5.10 -6.92 13.25
CA MET A 182 -6.08 -7.99 13.46
C MET A 182 -7.52 -7.50 13.38
N ASP A 183 -7.81 -6.27 13.79
CA ASP A 183 -9.16 -5.70 13.65
C ASP A 183 -9.55 -5.51 12.18
N PHE A 184 -8.59 -5.19 11.29
CA PHE A 184 -8.81 -5.13 9.84
C PHE A 184 -8.87 -6.53 9.21
N ILE A 185 -7.99 -7.45 9.60
CA ILE A 185 -7.93 -8.83 9.09
C ILE A 185 -9.25 -9.57 9.28
N LYS A 186 -9.95 -9.34 10.39
CA LYS A 186 -11.28 -9.93 10.66
C LYS A 186 -12.31 -9.66 9.55
N HIS A 187 -12.14 -8.56 8.82
CA HIS A 187 -13.08 -8.08 7.83
C HIS A 187 -12.49 -8.03 6.41
N ALA A 188 -11.24 -8.46 6.24
CA ALA A 188 -10.55 -8.40 4.95
C ALA A 188 -11.12 -9.45 3.98
N ASP A 189 -11.72 -8.99 2.89
CA ASP A 189 -12.03 -9.84 1.74
C ASP A 189 -10.74 -10.22 1.00
N ILE A 190 -9.78 -9.29 0.96
CA ILE A 190 -8.46 -9.46 0.36
C ILE A 190 -7.42 -8.98 1.37
N LEU A 191 -6.56 -9.89 1.81
CA LEU A 191 -5.40 -9.60 2.64
C LEU A 191 -4.14 -9.82 1.81
N LYS A 192 -3.34 -8.76 1.63
CA LYS A 192 -1.99 -8.88 1.07
C LYS A 192 -0.97 -8.61 2.18
N ILE A 193 -0.04 -9.52 2.34
CA ILE A 193 1.07 -9.42 3.29
C ILE A 193 2.38 -9.90 2.65
N SER A 194 3.50 -9.48 3.20
CA SER A 194 4.79 -10.12 2.98
C SER A 194 4.97 -11.34 3.88
N GLU A 195 5.96 -12.21 3.56
CA GLU A 195 6.31 -13.33 4.43
C GLU A 195 6.76 -12.85 5.83
N GLU A 196 7.48 -11.75 5.91
CA GLU A 196 7.87 -11.14 7.19
C GLU A 196 6.64 -10.69 8.00
N GLU A 197 5.69 -10.01 7.36
CA GLU A 197 4.45 -9.58 8.00
C GLU A 197 3.60 -10.74 8.48
N LEU A 198 3.57 -11.87 7.74
CA LEU A 198 2.88 -13.08 8.16
C LEU A 198 3.36 -13.54 9.54
N TYR A 199 4.69 -13.60 9.73
CA TYR A 199 5.27 -14.02 11.01
C TYR A 199 5.11 -12.95 12.10
N ILE A 200 5.21 -11.67 11.76
CA ILE A 200 4.98 -10.57 12.70
C ILE A 200 3.55 -10.58 13.26
N LEU A 201 2.57 -10.80 12.39
CA LEU A 201 1.15 -10.75 12.74
C LEU A 201 0.70 -11.98 13.53
N THR A 202 1.28 -13.14 13.28
CA THR A 202 0.77 -14.40 13.84
C THR A 202 1.61 -14.94 15.00
N ASP A 203 2.88 -14.57 15.07
CA ASP A 203 3.89 -15.18 15.95
C ASP A 203 3.99 -16.71 15.79
N ILE A 204 3.65 -17.21 14.59
CA ILE A 204 3.67 -18.64 14.25
C ILE A 204 4.75 -18.86 13.20
N SER A 205 5.75 -19.72 13.49
CA SER A 205 6.89 -19.98 12.61
C SER A 205 6.58 -20.88 11.42
N ASP A 206 5.54 -21.74 11.52
CA ASP A 206 5.12 -22.58 10.39
C ASP A 206 4.22 -21.78 9.44
N PHE A 207 4.66 -21.64 8.20
CA PHE A 207 4.02 -20.83 7.16
C PHE A 207 2.53 -21.17 6.95
N HIS A 208 2.23 -22.46 6.77
CA HIS A 208 0.85 -22.88 6.49
C HIS A 208 -0.04 -22.76 7.71
N SER A 209 0.47 -23.01 8.90
CA SER A 209 -0.25 -22.77 10.16
C SER A 209 -0.54 -21.30 10.38
N ALA A 210 0.41 -20.41 10.06
CA ALA A 210 0.23 -18.96 10.13
C ALA A 210 -0.88 -18.47 9.17
N VAL A 211 -0.86 -18.91 7.92
CA VAL A 211 -1.93 -18.59 6.94
C VAL A 211 -3.29 -19.12 7.42
N LYS A 212 -3.34 -20.37 7.90
CA LYS A 212 -4.57 -20.96 8.46
C LYS A 212 -5.10 -20.18 9.67
N PHE A 213 -4.22 -19.65 10.50
CA PHE A 213 -4.60 -18.79 11.61
C PHE A 213 -5.29 -17.51 11.12
N LEU A 214 -4.73 -16.83 10.10
CA LEU A 214 -5.33 -15.61 9.55
C LEU A 214 -6.70 -15.85 8.89
N HIS A 215 -6.90 -17.02 8.25
CA HIS A 215 -8.23 -17.42 7.78
C HIS A 215 -9.22 -17.61 8.94
N LYS A 216 -8.79 -18.24 10.04
CA LYS A 216 -9.63 -18.37 11.25
C LYS A 216 -9.97 -17.02 11.88
N MET A 217 -9.11 -16.01 11.72
CA MET A 217 -9.36 -14.65 12.18
C MET A 217 -10.37 -13.90 11.29
N GLY A 218 -10.64 -14.34 10.04
CA GLY A 218 -11.66 -13.78 9.18
C GLY A 218 -11.22 -13.43 7.76
N ALA A 219 -9.93 -13.37 7.46
CA ALA A 219 -9.44 -13.07 6.11
C ALA A 219 -9.94 -14.11 5.08
N LYS A 220 -10.57 -13.64 3.98
CA LYS A 220 -11.19 -14.55 2.98
C LYS A 220 -10.18 -14.99 1.92
N LEU A 221 -9.52 -14.04 1.27
CA LEU A 221 -8.44 -14.31 0.33
C LEU A 221 -7.14 -13.75 0.89
N ILE A 222 -6.12 -14.60 1.05
CA ILE A 222 -4.81 -14.21 1.54
C ILE A 222 -3.80 -14.35 0.42
N THR A 223 -3.03 -13.30 0.18
CA THR A 223 -1.86 -13.30 -0.70
C THR A 223 -0.62 -12.98 0.12
N VAL A 224 0.39 -13.88 0.09
CA VAL A 224 1.68 -13.68 0.74
C VAL A 224 2.73 -13.49 -0.33
N THR A 225 3.31 -12.29 -0.42
CA THR A 225 4.37 -12.00 -1.39
C THR A 225 5.71 -12.58 -0.92
N LEU A 226 6.37 -13.34 -1.80
CA LEU A 226 7.61 -14.07 -1.54
C LEU A 226 8.80 -13.51 -2.36
N GLY A 227 8.72 -12.24 -2.70
CA GLY A 227 9.71 -11.55 -3.53
C GLY A 227 9.91 -12.23 -4.89
N LYS A 228 11.14 -12.56 -5.23
CA LYS A 228 11.47 -13.22 -6.51
C LYS A 228 10.81 -14.59 -6.72
N ASN A 229 10.33 -15.21 -5.65
CA ASN A 229 9.66 -16.51 -5.69
C ASN A 229 8.18 -16.41 -6.07
N GLY A 230 7.65 -15.18 -6.22
CA GLY A 230 6.26 -14.94 -6.59
C GLY A 230 5.33 -14.72 -5.40
N THR A 231 4.13 -15.26 -5.47
CA THR A 231 3.09 -15.01 -4.46
C THR A 231 2.37 -16.32 -4.11
N PHE A 232 2.31 -16.63 -2.83
CA PHE A 232 1.42 -17.67 -2.31
C PHE A 232 0.03 -17.08 -2.17
N VAL A 233 -1.00 -17.83 -2.59
CA VAL A 233 -2.41 -17.47 -2.46
C VAL A 233 -3.20 -18.57 -1.79
N SER A 234 -4.14 -18.18 -0.94
CA SER A 234 -5.08 -19.11 -0.29
C SER A 234 -6.46 -18.47 -0.12
N ASN A 235 -7.52 -19.24 -0.40
CA ASN A 235 -8.91 -18.87 -0.10
C ASN A 235 -9.46 -19.64 1.12
N GLY A 236 -8.60 -20.34 1.85
CA GLY A 236 -8.96 -21.18 3.01
C GLY A 236 -9.37 -22.61 2.65
N ILE A 237 -9.64 -22.89 1.38
CA ILE A 237 -9.97 -24.24 0.84
C ILE A 237 -8.86 -24.71 -0.07
N GLU A 238 -8.45 -23.85 -1.00
CA GLU A 238 -7.38 -24.08 -1.97
C GLU A 238 -6.22 -23.14 -1.70
N SER A 239 -5.02 -23.56 -2.05
CA SER A 239 -3.83 -22.72 -1.98
C SER A 239 -2.79 -23.12 -3.01
N GLU A 240 -2.05 -22.14 -3.54
CA GLU A 240 -1.00 -22.37 -4.52
C GLU A 240 0.05 -21.23 -4.47
N THR A 241 1.28 -21.53 -4.86
CA THR A 241 2.31 -20.52 -5.08
C THR A 241 2.42 -20.22 -6.57
N ILE A 242 2.11 -18.99 -6.94
CA ILE A 242 2.16 -18.51 -8.31
C ILE A 242 3.53 -17.86 -8.54
N PRO A 243 4.36 -18.38 -9.44
CA PRO A 243 5.72 -17.88 -9.64
C PRO A 243 5.74 -16.47 -10.23
N SER A 244 6.78 -15.71 -9.91
CA SER A 244 7.10 -14.45 -10.58
C SER A 244 7.97 -14.68 -11.80
N ILE A 245 8.08 -13.67 -12.66
CA ILE A 245 9.05 -13.64 -13.76
C ILE A 245 10.42 -13.20 -13.25
N LYS A 246 11.48 -13.69 -13.90
CA LYS A 246 12.85 -13.26 -13.62
C LYS A 246 13.11 -11.91 -14.31
N VAL A 247 13.55 -10.94 -13.54
CA VAL A 247 13.97 -9.63 -14.04
C VAL A 247 15.31 -9.23 -13.42
N ASN A 248 15.98 -8.28 -14.05
CA ASN A 248 17.16 -7.65 -13.46
C ASN A 248 16.67 -6.52 -12.53
N SER A 249 16.53 -6.84 -11.24
CA SER A 249 15.99 -5.90 -10.25
C SER A 249 17.02 -4.81 -9.93
N ILE A 250 16.59 -3.55 -10.05
CA ILE A 250 17.36 -2.35 -9.70
C ILE A 250 16.89 -1.81 -8.34
N ASP A 251 15.56 -1.73 -8.13
CA ASP A 251 14.94 -1.22 -6.91
C ASP A 251 13.63 -1.97 -6.65
N SER A 252 13.45 -2.48 -5.45
CA SER A 252 12.21 -3.19 -5.05
C SER A 252 11.16 -2.29 -4.39
N THR A 253 11.44 -0.98 -4.30
CA THR A 253 10.50 -0.01 -3.72
C THR A 253 9.19 0.01 -4.52
N GLY A 254 8.07 -0.10 -3.83
CA GLY A 254 6.75 -0.10 -4.47
C GLY A 254 6.34 -1.41 -5.15
N ALA A 255 7.18 -2.47 -5.14
CA ALA A 255 6.81 -3.75 -5.75
C ALA A 255 5.57 -4.38 -5.12
N GLY A 256 5.42 -4.29 -3.79
CA GLY A 256 4.23 -4.74 -3.06
C GLY A 256 2.98 -3.94 -3.44
N ASP A 257 3.13 -2.62 -3.55
CA ASP A 257 2.05 -1.72 -3.96
C ASP A 257 1.65 -1.99 -5.41
N ALA A 258 2.63 -2.24 -6.29
CA ALA A 258 2.40 -2.60 -7.69
C ALA A 258 1.68 -3.94 -7.83
N PHE A 259 2.04 -4.92 -7.01
CA PHE A 259 1.36 -6.20 -6.96
C PHE A 259 -0.11 -6.04 -6.56
N ILE A 260 -0.39 -5.42 -5.42
CA ILE A 260 -1.77 -5.30 -4.95
C ILE A 260 -2.60 -4.40 -5.86
N GLY A 261 -2.05 -3.29 -6.36
CA GLY A 261 -2.72 -2.40 -7.31
C GLY A 261 -3.13 -3.12 -8.60
N ALA A 262 -2.22 -3.91 -9.18
CA ALA A 262 -2.52 -4.71 -10.37
C ALA A 262 -3.53 -5.83 -10.09
N PHE A 263 -3.43 -6.51 -8.95
CA PHE A 263 -4.39 -7.53 -8.56
C PHE A 263 -5.80 -6.95 -8.42
N LEU A 264 -5.95 -5.83 -7.71
CA LEU A 264 -7.23 -5.14 -7.54
C LEU A 264 -7.79 -4.66 -8.89
N TYR A 265 -6.94 -4.16 -9.79
CA TYR A 265 -7.35 -3.79 -11.14
C TYR A 265 -7.91 -5.00 -11.91
N TYR A 266 -7.18 -6.11 -12.02
CA TYR A 266 -7.66 -7.29 -12.75
C TYR A 266 -8.92 -7.90 -12.13
N LEU A 267 -9.06 -7.83 -10.82
CA LEU A 267 -10.27 -8.25 -10.13
C LEU A 267 -11.45 -7.34 -10.50
N SER A 268 -11.25 -6.02 -10.53
CA SER A 268 -12.30 -5.04 -10.86
C SER A 268 -12.81 -5.18 -12.29
N GLU A 269 -11.95 -5.52 -13.24
CA GLU A 269 -12.32 -5.76 -14.63
C GLU A 269 -13.14 -7.05 -14.82
N ASN A 270 -13.17 -7.91 -13.82
CA ASN A 270 -13.82 -9.21 -13.87
C ASN A 270 -14.94 -9.36 -12.82
N ASN A 271 -15.72 -8.31 -12.62
CA ASN A 271 -16.91 -8.27 -11.76
C ASN A 271 -16.66 -8.65 -10.30
N LEU A 272 -15.46 -8.41 -9.76
CA LEU A 272 -15.07 -8.65 -8.37
C LEU A 272 -15.31 -10.11 -7.91
N ASN A 273 -15.15 -11.07 -8.82
CA ASN A 273 -15.44 -12.46 -8.53
C ASN A 273 -14.26 -13.11 -7.77
N LEU A 274 -14.39 -13.21 -6.45
CA LEU A 274 -13.44 -13.88 -5.56
C LEU A 274 -13.69 -15.40 -5.41
N SER A 275 -14.76 -15.95 -6.00
CA SER A 275 -15.13 -17.36 -5.81
C SER A 275 -14.42 -18.31 -6.77
N ASN A 276 -13.92 -17.83 -7.90
CA ASN A 276 -13.22 -18.67 -8.89
C ASN A 276 -11.71 -18.61 -8.66
N PHE A 277 -11.17 -19.66 -8.03
CA PHE A 277 -9.74 -19.71 -7.65
C PHE A 277 -8.79 -19.73 -8.87
N ASP A 278 -9.17 -20.36 -9.99
CA ASP A 278 -8.36 -20.34 -11.21
C ASP A 278 -8.23 -18.95 -11.81
N ASN A 279 -9.31 -18.16 -11.79
CA ASN A 279 -9.26 -16.77 -12.21
C ASN A 279 -8.35 -15.94 -11.29
N ILE A 280 -8.45 -16.15 -9.98
CA ILE A 280 -7.59 -15.48 -9.00
C ILE A 280 -6.12 -15.78 -9.25
N LYS A 281 -5.75 -17.03 -9.50
CA LYS A 281 -4.38 -17.44 -9.86
C LYS A 281 -3.88 -16.67 -11.10
N ASN A 282 -4.73 -16.55 -12.12
CA ASN A 282 -4.39 -15.80 -13.34
C ASN A 282 -4.19 -14.30 -13.07
N TYR A 283 -5.04 -13.69 -12.22
CA TYR A 283 -4.86 -12.27 -11.84
C TYR A 283 -3.57 -12.07 -11.05
N ILE A 284 -3.24 -12.98 -10.14
CA ILE A 284 -1.98 -12.96 -9.38
C ILE A 284 -0.77 -13.12 -10.30
N ALA A 285 -0.82 -14.03 -11.29
CA ALA A 285 0.25 -14.16 -12.26
C ALA A 285 0.53 -12.87 -13.02
N LYS A 286 -0.54 -12.18 -13.46
CA LYS A 286 -0.42 -10.86 -14.10
C LYS A 286 0.09 -9.78 -13.14
N ALA A 287 -0.36 -9.79 -11.89
CA ALA A 287 0.11 -8.86 -10.86
C ALA A 287 1.60 -9.07 -10.52
N ASN A 288 2.06 -10.33 -10.47
CA ASN A 288 3.47 -10.65 -10.32
C ASN A 288 4.34 -10.08 -11.47
N ILE A 289 3.83 -10.11 -12.71
CA ILE A 289 4.52 -9.52 -13.86
C ILE A 289 4.63 -8.00 -13.69
N VAL A 290 3.55 -7.32 -13.29
CA VAL A 290 3.56 -5.87 -13.06
C VAL A 290 4.55 -5.51 -11.94
N ALA A 291 4.50 -6.20 -10.81
CA ALA A 291 5.42 -6.00 -9.69
C ALA A 291 6.89 -6.21 -10.10
N ALA A 292 7.17 -7.27 -10.87
CA ALA A 292 8.52 -7.55 -11.36
C ALA A 292 9.03 -6.46 -12.31
N LYS A 293 8.19 -5.95 -13.22
CA LYS A 293 8.54 -4.85 -14.13
C LYS A 293 8.87 -3.56 -13.36
N VAL A 294 8.10 -3.21 -12.33
CA VAL A 294 8.38 -2.05 -11.47
C VAL A 294 9.77 -2.17 -10.84
N CYS A 295 10.19 -3.36 -10.43
CA CYS A 295 11.54 -3.56 -9.88
C CYS A 295 12.69 -3.26 -10.87
N THR A 296 12.45 -3.09 -12.17
CA THR A 296 13.50 -2.81 -13.17
C THR A 296 13.89 -1.34 -13.26
N LYS A 297 13.21 -0.44 -12.55
CA LYS A 297 13.48 1.00 -12.52
C LYS A 297 13.55 1.50 -11.07
N MET A 298 14.14 2.68 -10.86
CA MET A 298 14.23 3.30 -9.54
C MET A 298 12.96 4.05 -9.17
N GLY A 299 12.50 3.87 -7.92
CA GLY A 299 11.34 4.54 -7.34
C GLY A 299 10.03 3.78 -7.60
N ALA A 300 8.99 4.15 -6.86
CA ALA A 300 7.69 3.48 -6.95
C ALA A 300 6.87 4.02 -8.13
N MET A 301 6.47 5.29 -8.10
CA MET A 301 5.62 5.89 -9.16
C MET A 301 6.38 6.07 -10.47
N GLU A 302 7.65 6.49 -10.44
CA GLU A 302 8.47 6.66 -11.65
C GLU A 302 8.67 5.33 -12.39
N ALA A 303 8.75 4.23 -11.65
CA ALA A 303 8.90 2.90 -12.23
C ALA A 303 7.65 2.40 -12.96
N LEU A 304 6.48 3.05 -12.78
CA LEU A 304 5.23 2.67 -13.47
C LEU A 304 5.32 2.83 -15.00
N SER A 305 6.29 3.60 -15.50
CA SER A 305 6.58 3.66 -16.93
C SER A 305 6.99 2.30 -17.51
N ALA A 306 7.57 1.40 -16.70
CA ALA A 306 7.95 0.04 -17.12
C ALA A 306 6.75 -0.90 -17.37
N ILE A 307 5.56 -0.58 -16.88
CA ILE A 307 4.38 -1.45 -17.02
C ILE A 307 4.01 -1.64 -18.49
N ASN A 308 4.19 -0.61 -19.32
CA ASN A 308 3.81 -0.60 -20.72
C ASN A 308 4.93 -1.07 -21.68
N GLU A 309 6.11 -1.35 -21.17
CA GLU A 309 7.24 -1.95 -21.90
C GLU A 309 7.17 -3.49 -21.81
#